data_139ed0bbf85cccef588322f881b3102d
#
_entry.id   139ed0bbf85cccef588322f881b3102d
#
_cell.length_a   1.000
_cell.length_b   1.000
_cell.length_c   1.000
_cell.angle_alpha   90.00
_cell.angle_beta   90.00
_cell.angle_gamma   90.00
#
_symmetry.space_group_name_H-M   'P 1'
#
loop_
_entity.id
_entity.type
_entity.pdbx_description
1 polymer ?
#
loop_
_entity_poly.entity_id
_entity_poly.type
_entity_poly.pdbx_seq_one_letter_code
_entity_poly.pdbx_strand_id
1 'polypeptide(L)'
;LLSQRQFRVYPDGHGFSRTEKAEKLKGWPFGVSRLRVCWENPQPGGKNCGHCEKCKRTILNFRACGAEHLLEGCMPSVELSSRDIRSIDLATPSLRHAYQTLLQFCRQRHLSEPWVKDVEFLLTYRKPALWHLCRKRRITRKLYRIFFGRQNWKLN
;
A
#
# COMPACT_ATOMS: atom_id res chain seq x y z
N LEU A 1 -5.72 -25.01 -5.34
CA LEU A 1 -4.77 -25.42 -6.38
C LEU A 1 -5.45 -25.34 -7.74
N LEU A 2 -4.88 -24.57 -8.67
CA LEU A 2 -5.44 -24.35 -10.01
C LEU A 2 -5.02 -25.44 -11.02
N SER A 3 -4.15 -26.36 -10.63
CA SER A 3 -3.68 -27.45 -11.47
C SER A 3 -4.68 -28.60 -11.50
N GLN A 4 -4.92 -29.14 -12.67
CA GLN A 4 -5.76 -30.33 -12.93
C GLN A 4 -4.92 -31.44 -13.58
N ARG A 5 -5.50 -32.66 -13.74
CA ARG A 5 -4.78 -33.82 -14.26
C ARG A 5 -4.12 -33.59 -15.64
N GLN A 6 -4.75 -32.79 -16.49
CA GLN A 6 -4.27 -32.44 -17.84
C GLN A 6 -3.69 -31.03 -17.98
N PHE A 7 -3.68 -30.25 -16.90
CA PHE A 7 -3.28 -28.85 -16.93
C PHE A 7 -2.52 -28.48 -15.66
N ARG A 8 -1.29 -28.02 -15.81
CA ARG A 8 -0.46 -27.58 -14.69
C ARG A 8 -0.28 -26.05 -14.74
N VAL A 9 -0.59 -25.39 -13.63
CA VAL A 9 -0.35 -23.95 -13.44
C VAL A 9 0.93 -23.78 -12.63
N TYR A 10 1.89 -23.10 -13.22
CA TYR A 10 3.12 -22.69 -12.54
C TYR A 10 3.05 -21.17 -12.28
N PRO A 11 2.77 -20.75 -11.03
CA PRO A 11 2.71 -19.32 -10.72
C PRO A 11 4.12 -18.76 -10.68
N ASP A 12 4.51 -18.04 -11.74
CA ASP A 12 5.82 -17.39 -11.79
C ASP A 12 5.97 -16.33 -10.70
N GLY A 13 7.14 -16.31 -10.08
CA GLY A 13 7.49 -15.35 -9.03
C GLY A 13 6.68 -15.48 -7.73
N HIS A 14 5.97 -16.58 -7.46
CA HIS A 14 5.20 -16.75 -6.22
C HIS A 14 6.09 -16.80 -4.97
N GLY A 15 7.36 -17.20 -5.09
CA GLY A 15 8.34 -17.23 -4.01
C GLY A 15 8.87 -15.84 -3.61
N PHE A 16 8.51 -14.78 -4.32
CA PHE A 16 8.98 -13.41 -4.03
C PHE A 16 7.87 -12.55 -3.44
N SER A 17 8.21 -11.81 -2.40
CA SER A 17 7.37 -10.75 -1.87
C SER A 17 7.19 -9.61 -2.90
N ARG A 18 6.25 -8.70 -2.65
CA ARG A 18 6.05 -7.54 -3.54
C ARG A 18 7.26 -6.61 -3.56
N THR A 19 7.94 -6.46 -2.43
CA THR A 19 9.14 -5.62 -2.32
C THR A 19 10.31 -6.25 -3.10
N GLU A 20 10.52 -7.55 -2.98
CA GLU A 20 11.53 -8.26 -3.77
C GLU A 20 11.24 -8.22 -5.28
N LYS A 21 9.96 -8.25 -5.67
CA LYS A 21 9.56 -8.02 -7.07
C LYS A 21 9.88 -6.60 -7.53
N ALA A 22 9.64 -5.59 -6.69
CA ALA A 22 10.03 -4.21 -6.99
C ALA A 22 11.55 -4.08 -7.13
N GLU A 23 12.32 -4.74 -6.26
CA GLU A 23 13.78 -4.80 -6.34
C GLU A 23 14.27 -5.38 -7.68
N LYS A 24 13.63 -6.44 -8.16
CA LYS A 24 13.96 -7.02 -9.47
C LYS A 24 13.55 -6.10 -10.62
N LEU A 25 12.38 -5.47 -10.52
CA LEU A 25 11.82 -4.60 -11.57
C LEU A 25 12.59 -3.29 -11.72
N LYS A 26 13.29 -2.80 -10.69
CA LYS A 26 14.06 -1.55 -10.81
C LYS A 26 15.12 -1.57 -11.91
N GLY A 27 15.60 -2.75 -12.29
CA GLY A 27 16.50 -2.94 -13.44
C GLY A 27 15.81 -2.81 -14.81
N TRP A 28 14.47 -2.60 -14.85
CA TRP A 28 13.70 -2.46 -16.08
C TRP A 28 12.79 -1.22 -16.07
N PRO A 29 13.37 0.00 -16.16
CA PRO A 29 12.64 1.27 -16.06
C PRO A 29 11.49 1.39 -17.06
N PHE A 30 11.67 0.90 -18.27
CA PHE A 30 10.61 0.90 -19.31
C PHE A 30 9.37 0.12 -18.85
N GLY A 31 9.54 -1.06 -18.25
CA GLY A 31 8.43 -1.85 -17.72
C GLY A 31 7.77 -1.18 -16.54
N VAL A 32 8.57 -0.58 -15.63
CA VAL A 32 8.07 0.15 -14.47
C VAL A 32 7.23 1.35 -14.88
N SER A 33 7.65 2.13 -15.89
CA SER A 33 6.89 3.29 -16.38
C SER A 33 5.52 2.93 -16.96
N ARG A 34 5.27 1.67 -17.27
CA ARG A 34 4.00 1.13 -17.80
C ARG A 34 3.23 0.29 -16.78
N LEU A 35 3.73 0.21 -15.54
CA LEU A 35 3.12 -0.61 -14.50
C LEU A 35 1.70 -0.15 -14.21
N ARG A 36 0.76 -1.11 -14.19
CA ARG A 36 -0.65 -0.88 -13.89
C ARG A 36 -1.04 -1.65 -12.64
N VAL A 37 -1.36 -0.92 -11.56
CA VAL A 37 -1.75 -1.51 -10.26
C VAL A 37 -3.14 -1.06 -9.80
N CYS A 38 -3.59 0.11 -10.25
CA CYS A 38 -4.88 0.68 -9.92
C CYS A 38 -5.93 0.26 -10.96
N TRP A 39 -6.98 -0.41 -10.51
CA TRP A 39 -8.11 -0.83 -11.35
C TRP A 39 -9.43 -0.15 -11.00
N GLU A 40 -9.56 0.33 -9.74
CA GLU A 40 -10.81 0.90 -9.21
C GLU A 40 -11.01 2.35 -9.62
N ASN A 41 -9.92 3.07 -9.88
CA ASN A 41 -9.94 4.50 -10.20
C ASN A 41 -8.97 4.81 -11.35
N PRO A 42 -9.31 4.38 -12.57
CA PRO A 42 -8.45 4.58 -13.73
C PRO A 42 -8.39 6.07 -14.10
N GLN A 43 -7.19 6.60 -14.22
CA GLN A 43 -6.97 7.94 -14.75
C GLN A 43 -6.93 7.90 -16.29
N PRO A 44 -7.23 9.03 -16.97
CA PRO A 44 -7.05 9.16 -18.41
C PRO A 44 -5.65 8.71 -18.86
N GLY A 45 -5.55 8.07 -20.02
CA GLY A 45 -4.28 7.53 -20.53
C GLY A 45 -3.77 6.28 -19.78
N GLY A 46 -4.64 5.61 -19.00
CA GLY A 46 -4.29 4.36 -18.33
C GLY A 46 -3.36 4.52 -17.11
N LYS A 47 -3.15 5.72 -16.60
CA LYS A 47 -2.29 5.97 -15.42
C LYS A 47 -2.92 5.46 -14.12
N ASN A 48 -2.09 5.17 -13.13
CA ASN A 48 -2.53 4.87 -11.77
C ASN A 48 -2.99 6.15 -11.06
N CYS A 49 -3.89 6.04 -10.07
CA CYS A 49 -4.40 7.23 -9.37
C CYS A 49 -3.42 7.84 -8.34
N GLY A 50 -2.38 7.11 -7.92
CA GLY A 50 -1.40 7.56 -6.93
C GLY A 50 -1.85 7.48 -5.46
N HIS A 51 -3.16 7.54 -5.18
CA HIS A 51 -3.68 7.72 -3.81
C HIS A 51 -4.42 6.51 -3.21
N CYS A 52 -4.84 5.53 -4.01
CA CYS A 52 -5.48 4.32 -3.46
C CYS A 52 -4.46 3.42 -2.74
N GLU A 53 -4.95 2.47 -1.94
CA GLU A 53 -4.09 1.56 -1.18
C GLU A 53 -3.06 0.84 -2.07
N LYS A 54 -3.47 0.35 -3.23
CA LYS A 54 -2.58 -0.37 -4.15
C LYS A 54 -1.46 0.53 -4.69
N CYS A 55 -1.77 1.78 -5.03
CA CYS A 55 -0.78 2.75 -5.47
C CYS A 55 0.18 3.10 -4.33
N LYS A 56 -0.33 3.44 -3.14
CA LYS A 56 0.49 3.75 -1.96
C LYS A 56 1.42 2.58 -1.61
N ARG A 57 0.91 1.36 -1.58
CA ARG A 57 1.73 0.17 -1.33
C ARG A 57 2.80 -0.04 -2.40
N THR A 58 2.48 0.20 -3.66
CA THR A 58 3.47 0.08 -4.75
C THR A 58 4.56 1.13 -4.59
N ILE A 59 4.20 2.39 -4.32
CA ILE A 59 5.17 3.45 -4.06
C ILE A 59 6.10 3.06 -2.90
N LEU A 60 5.56 2.59 -1.78
CA LEU A 60 6.36 2.17 -0.62
C LEU A 60 7.28 0.99 -0.92
N ASN A 61 6.84 0.01 -1.73
CA ASN A 61 7.71 -1.09 -2.14
C ASN A 61 8.88 -0.61 -3.00
N PHE A 62 8.65 0.30 -3.95
CA PHE A 62 9.71 0.89 -4.77
C PHE A 62 10.60 1.83 -3.96
N ARG A 63 10.04 2.59 -3.00
CA ARG A 63 10.79 3.45 -2.06
C ARG A 63 11.76 2.63 -1.22
N ALA A 64 11.33 1.48 -0.70
CA ALA A 64 12.20 0.56 0.04
C ALA A 64 13.40 0.05 -0.79
N CYS A 65 13.28 0.08 -2.11
CA CYS A 65 14.35 -0.29 -3.06
C CYS A 65 15.14 0.91 -3.58
N GLY A 66 14.83 2.14 -3.14
CA GLY A 66 15.45 3.38 -3.65
C GLY A 66 15.10 3.69 -5.12
N ALA A 67 13.94 3.23 -5.60
CA ALA A 67 13.55 3.27 -7.00
C ALA A 67 12.16 3.89 -7.25
N GLU A 68 11.61 4.63 -6.30
CA GLU A 68 10.28 5.25 -6.42
C GLU A 68 10.15 6.23 -7.58
N HIS A 69 11.23 6.93 -7.94
CA HIS A 69 11.29 7.85 -9.09
C HIS A 69 10.92 7.17 -10.43
N LEU A 70 11.14 5.87 -10.56
CA LEU A 70 10.78 5.12 -11.76
C LEU A 70 9.26 5.03 -11.99
N LEU A 71 8.45 5.27 -10.94
CA LEU A 71 6.99 5.24 -11.01
C LEU A 71 6.38 6.53 -11.57
N GLU A 72 7.14 7.62 -11.71
CA GLU A 72 6.66 8.92 -12.21
C GLU A 72 6.07 8.81 -13.63
N GLY A 73 6.56 7.87 -14.43
CA GLY A 73 6.00 7.58 -15.76
C GLY A 73 4.57 7.03 -15.74
N CYS A 74 4.15 6.36 -14.67
CA CYS A 74 2.86 5.69 -14.56
C CYS A 74 1.97 6.18 -13.40
N MET A 75 2.45 7.09 -12.56
CA MET A 75 1.71 7.69 -11.44
C MET A 75 1.77 9.22 -11.52
N PRO A 76 0.71 9.95 -11.10
CA PRO A 76 0.71 11.41 -11.10
C PRO A 76 1.64 12.01 -10.05
N SER A 77 1.90 11.29 -8.96
CA SER A 77 2.85 11.61 -7.91
C SER A 77 3.30 10.35 -7.20
N VAL A 78 4.55 10.34 -6.74
CA VAL A 78 5.12 9.29 -5.88
C VAL A 78 5.35 9.77 -4.46
N GLU A 79 5.05 11.03 -4.18
CA GLU A 79 5.12 11.59 -2.84
C GLU A 79 4.03 11.03 -1.95
N LEU A 80 4.42 10.55 -0.77
CA LEU A 80 3.52 10.12 0.29
C LEU A 80 3.91 10.81 1.59
N SER A 81 2.96 11.56 2.15
CA SER A 81 3.09 12.12 3.49
C SER A 81 2.91 11.04 4.57
N SER A 82 3.35 11.32 5.80
CA SER A 82 3.04 10.48 6.97
C SER A 82 1.54 10.23 7.12
N ARG A 83 0.72 11.23 6.82
CA ARG A 83 -0.74 11.12 6.85
C ARG A 83 -1.25 10.10 5.83
N ASP A 84 -0.69 10.10 4.62
CA ASP A 84 -1.07 9.15 3.58
C ASP A 84 -0.80 7.73 3.98
N ILE A 85 0.35 7.47 4.59
CA ILE A 85 0.76 6.15 5.04
C ILE A 85 -0.11 5.70 6.21
N ARG A 86 -0.25 6.52 7.26
CA ARG A 86 -1.03 6.20 8.46
C ARG A 86 -2.54 6.06 8.20
N SER A 87 -3.04 6.67 7.13
CA SER A 87 -4.45 6.55 6.73
C SER A 87 -4.80 5.21 6.06
N ILE A 88 -3.82 4.41 5.66
CA ILE A 88 -4.05 3.13 5.00
C ILE A 88 -4.88 2.21 5.89
N ASP A 89 -5.90 1.58 5.30
CA ASP A 89 -6.76 0.66 6.02
C ASP A 89 -6.32 -0.78 5.80
N LEU A 90 -5.78 -1.39 6.84
CA LEU A 90 -5.35 -2.80 6.85
C LEU A 90 -6.56 -3.72 7.10
N ALA A 91 -7.59 -3.63 6.26
CA ALA A 91 -8.87 -4.31 6.44
C ALA A 91 -8.79 -5.85 6.37
N THR A 92 -7.77 -6.41 5.74
CA THR A 92 -7.63 -7.86 5.56
C THR A 92 -6.30 -8.38 6.13
N PRO A 93 -6.26 -9.64 6.62
CA PRO A 93 -5.00 -10.26 7.05
C PRO A 93 -3.92 -10.27 5.96
N SER A 94 -4.31 -10.53 4.72
CA SER A 94 -3.42 -10.54 3.56
C SER A 94 -2.77 -9.17 3.33
N LEU A 95 -3.55 -8.09 3.49
CA LEU A 95 -3.03 -6.74 3.36
C LEU A 95 -2.06 -6.40 4.50
N ARG A 96 -2.42 -6.74 5.73
CA ARG A 96 -1.55 -6.59 6.90
C ARG A 96 -0.23 -7.35 6.69
N HIS A 97 -0.28 -8.59 6.22
CA HIS A 97 0.91 -9.39 5.92
C HIS A 97 1.80 -8.71 4.87
N ALA A 98 1.23 -8.11 3.83
CA ALA A 98 2.01 -7.40 2.82
C ALA A 98 2.82 -6.22 3.40
N TYR A 99 2.27 -5.47 4.37
CA TYR A 99 3.00 -4.40 5.06
C TYR A 99 4.01 -4.94 6.10
N GLN A 100 3.72 -6.07 6.75
CA GLN A 100 4.70 -6.75 7.60
C GLN A 100 5.92 -7.19 6.80
N THR A 101 5.73 -7.77 5.62
CA THR A 101 6.81 -8.18 4.72
C THR A 101 7.63 -6.98 4.23
N LEU A 102 6.97 -5.87 3.88
CA LEU A 102 7.64 -4.61 3.54
C LEU A 102 8.51 -4.12 4.70
N LEU A 103 7.97 -4.08 5.93
CA LEU A 103 8.71 -3.65 7.11
C LEU A 103 9.89 -4.57 7.41
N GLN A 104 9.72 -5.88 7.25
CA GLN A 104 10.80 -6.86 7.40
C GLN A 104 11.93 -6.58 6.39
N PHE A 105 11.59 -6.32 5.13
CA PHE A 105 12.57 -5.93 4.11
C PHE A 105 13.33 -4.66 4.49
N CYS A 106 12.63 -3.62 4.98
CA CYS A 106 13.24 -2.38 5.46
C CYS A 106 14.24 -2.65 6.60
N ARG A 107 13.87 -3.50 7.57
CA ARG A 107 14.75 -3.86 8.69
C ARG A 107 15.99 -4.61 8.24
N GLN A 108 15.86 -5.55 7.31
CA GLN A 108 16.99 -6.29 6.73
C GLN A 108 17.97 -5.36 5.98
N ARG A 109 17.48 -4.25 5.45
CA ARG A 109 18.28 -3.24 4.75
C ARG A 109 18.69 -2.06 5.65
N HIS A 110 18.40 -2.13 6.97
CA HIS A 110 18.71 -1.07 7.93
C HIS A 110 18.13 0.31 7.54
N LEU A 111 16.98 0.33 6.86
CA LEU A 111 16.29 1.57 6.51
C LEU A 111 15.66 2.20 7.75
N SER A 112 15.95 3.48 8.00
CA SER A 112 15.53 4.21 9.20
C SER A 112 14.77 5.51 8.89
N GLU A 113 14.41 5.74 7.64
CA GLU A 113 13.71 6.93 7.18
C GLU A 113 12.34 7.09 7.88
N PRO A 114 11.84 8.34 8.01
CA PRO A 114 10.60 8.62 8.75
C PRO A 114 9.39 7.78 8.29
N TRP A 115 9.27 7.51 6.99
CA TRP A 115 8.17 6.73 6.45
C TRP A 115 8.16 5.27 6.93
N VAL A 116 9.32 4.70 7.30
CA VAL A 116 9.40 3.34 7.88
C VAL A 116 8.72 3.31 9.23
N LYS A 117 8.93 4.35 10.07
CA LYS A 117 8.24 4.51 11.35
C LYS A 117 6.72 4.67 11.17
N ASP A 118 6.29 5.31 10.08
CA ASP A 118 4.87 5.42 9.74
C ASP A 118 4.26 4.05 9.39
N VAL A 119 4.99 3.19 8.70
CA VAL A 119 4.58 1.80 8.43
C VAL A 119 4.55 0.98 9.74
N GLU A 120 5.50 1.16 10.64
CA GLU A 120 5.47 0.52 11.97
C GLU A 120 4.25 0.96 12.76
N PHE A 121 3.99 2.26 12.82
CA PHE A 121 2.78 2.81 13.45
C PHE A 121 1.50 2.21 12.84
N LEU A 122 1.40 2.13 11.51
CA LEU A 122 0.27 1.55 10.81
C LEU A 122 0.01 0.09 11.23
N LEU A 123 1.05 -0.68 11.46
CA LEU A 123 0.96 -2.09 11.86
C LEU A 123 0.64 -2.28 13.34
N THR A 124 1.09 -1.38 14.20
CA THR A 124 0.86 -1.44 15.67
C THR A 124 -0.46 -0.82 16.07
N TYR A 125 -0.89 0.24 15.38
CA TYR A 125 -2.12 0.94 15.70
C TYR A 125 -3.36 0.10 15.34
N ARG A 126 -4.13 -0.27 16.36
CA ARG A 126 -5.44 -0.90 16.18
C ARG A 126 -6.50 0.19 16.16
N LYS A 127 -7.18 0.33 15.03
CA LYS A 127 -8.33 1.23 14.94
C LYS A 127 -9.41 0.75 15.93
N PRO A 128 -10.04 1.66 16.70
CA PRO A 128 -11.11 1.27 17.63
C PRO A 128 -12.22 0.50 16.91
N ALA A 129 -12.81 -0.51 17.58
CA ALA A 129 -13.86 -1.35 16.99
C ALA A 129 -15.06 -0.52 16.45
N LEU A 130 -15.40 0.57 17.12
CA LEU A 130 -16.44 1.50 16.67
C LEU A 130 -16.12 2.14 15.30
N TRP A 131 -14.87 2.32 14.93
CA TRP A 131 -14.49 2.87 13.62
C TRP A 131 -14.98 1.99 12.46
N HIS A 132 -14.89 0.67 12.60
CA HIS A 132 -15.40 -0.28 11.61
C HIS A 132 -16.93 -0.27 11.50
N LEU A 133 -17.62 -0.09 12.62
CA LEU A 133 -19.09 0.04 12.66
C LEU A 133 -19.57 1.34 11.97
N CYS A 134 -18.91 2.46 12.25
CA CYS A 134 -19.21 3.75 11.63
C CYS A 134 -19.03 3.70 10.11
N ARG A 135 -17.97 3.04 9.62
CA ARG A 135 -17.72 2.88 8.18
C ARG A 135 -18.78 2.00 7.49
N LYS A 136 -19.17 0.86 8.08
CA LYS A 136 -20.18 -0.05 7.52
C LYS A 136 -21.56 0.59 7.42
N ARG A 137 -21.95 1.44 8.39
CA ARG A 137 -23.31 2.01 8.47
C ARG A 137 -23.45 3.39 7.82
N ARG A 138 -22.44 3.92 7.12
CA ARG A 138 -22.46 5.32 6.64
C ARG A 138 -22.87 6.32 7.72
N ILE A 139 -22.55 6.02 8.98
CA ILE A 139 -22.78 6.93 10.08
C ILE A 139 -21.98 8.20 9.78
N THR A 140 -22.69 9.30 9.65
CA THR A 140 -22.15 10.54 9.11
C THR A 140 -20.93 10.99 9.93
N ARG A 141 -19.93 11.59 9.25
CA ARG A 141 -18.76 12.24 9.86
C ARG A 141 -19.12 13.13 11.05
N LYS A 142 -20.36 13.60 11.12
CA LYS A 142 -20.91 14.44 12.19
C LYS A 142 -21.04 13.69 13.53
N LEU A 143 -21.51 12.43 13.52
CA LEU A 143 -21.62 11.59 14.74
C LEU A 143 -20.25 11.16 15.28
N TYR A 144 -19.32 10.85 14.39
CA TYR A 144 -17.95 10.53 14.80
C TYR A 144 -17.26 11.70 15.53
N ARG A 145 -17.49 12.95 15.08
CA ARG A 145 -16.99 14.16 15.76
C ARG A 145 -17.57 14.34 17.15
N ILE A 146 -18.82 13.98 17.38
CA ILE A 146 -19.48 14.08 18.68
C ILE A 146 -18.90 13.11 19.68
N PHE A 147 -18.64 11.86 19.27
CA PHE A 147 -18.19 10.80 20.18
C PHE A 147 -16.66 10.78 20.43
N PHE A 148 -15.85 11.22 19.48
CA PHE A 148 -14.39 11.06 19.54
C PHE A 148 -13.59 12.38 19.54
N GLY A 149 -14.26 13.54 19.58
CA GLY A 149 -13.64 14.85 19.68
C GLY A 149 -12.82 15.29 18.44
N ARG A 150 -12.43 16.56 18.41
CA ARG A 150 -11.71 17.19 17.28
C ARG A 150 -10.28 16.68 17.07
N GLN A 151 -9.64 16.12 18.10
CA GLN A 151 -8.23 15.71 18.02
C GLN A 151 -8.00 14.47 17.16
N ASN A 152 -8.92 13.51 17.18
CA ASN A 152 -8.79 12.29 16.37
C ASN A 152 -9.19 12.46 14.89
N TRP A 153 -9.81 13.59 14.55
CA TRP A 153 -10.22 13.87 13.17
C TRP A 153 -9.06 14.35 12.28
N LYS A 154 -7.99 14.93 12.85
CA LYS A 154 -6.83 15.41 12.08
C LYS A 154 -5.94 14.26 11.55
N LEU A 155 -6.27 13.01 11.87
CA LEU A 155 -5.54 11.81 11.44
C LEU A 155 -6.23 11.03 10.30
N ASN A 156 -7.31 11.58 9.75
CA ASN A 156 -8.03 10.96 8.62
C ASN A 156 -7.82 11.73 7.33
#